data_68725cd95b70f2c3172f35d71d73c5b4
#
_entry.id   68725cd95b70f2c3172f35d71d73c5b4
#
_cell.length_a   1.000
_cell.length_b   1.000
_cell.length_c   1.000
_cell.angle_alpha   90.00
_cell.angle_beta   90.00
_cell.angle_gamma   90.00
#
_symmetry.space_group_name_H-M   'P 1'
#
loop_
_entity.id
_entity.type
_entity.pdbx_description
1 polymer ?
#
loop_
_entity_poly.entity_id
_entity_poly.type
_entity_poly.pdbx_seq_one_letter_code
_entity_poly.pdbx_strand_id
1 'polypeptide(L)'
;MLDTGEEALLACAWLVDHAEKSIEVQYFIWSTDNVGILASEALLRAAERGVKVRVIVDDLLIDAPDKTLLALAKHPNADIRIYNPKHRVGTLMHKRIYNVVTNFRGVNQRMHDKTLIVDGIAGITGGRNMADEYFSYDHDYNFRDRDAAVSNQ
;
A
#
# COMPACT_ATOMS: atom_id res chain seq x y z
N MET A 1 12.24 -5.80 14.71
CA MET A 1 11.15 -4.83 14.96
C MET A 1 11.55 -3.52 14.31
N LEU A 2 10.59 -2.82 13.70
CA LEU A 2 10.77 -1.52 13.05
C LEU A 2 9.92 -0.52 13.84
N ASP A 3 10.56 0.24 14.70
CA ASP A 3 9.87 1.09 15.67
C ASP A 3 9.53 2.47 15.08
N THR A 4 10.33 2.98 14.14
CA THR A 4 10.10 4.26 13.47
C THR A 4 9.53 4.09 12.06
N GLY A 5 8.81 5.11 11.57
CA GLY A 5 8.33 5.15 10.19
C GLY A 5 9.47 5.11 9.18
N GLU A 6 10.55 5.84 9.45
CA GLU A 6 11.73 5.89 8.59
C GLU A 6 12.41 4.52 8.44
N GLU A 7 12.62 3.79 9.55
CA GLU A 7 13.16 2.43 9.51
C GLU A 7 12.27 1.50 8.69
N ALA A 8 10.94 1.60 8.86
CA ALA A 8 9.99 0.78 8.14
C ALA A 8 10.00 1.09 6.63
N LEU A 9 10.03 2.38 6.26
CA LEU A 9 10.08 2.81 4.86
C LEU A 9 11.36 2.35 4.17
N LEU A 10 12.51 2.53 4.82
CA LEU A 10 13.81 2.07 4.31
C LEU A 10 13.86 0.55 4.15
N ALA A 11 13.34 -0.20 5.12
CA ALA A 11 13.27 -1.65 5.05
C ALA A 11 12.36 -2.12 3.90
N CYS A 12 11.19 -1.50 3.72
CA CYS A 12 10.30 -1.79 2.59
C CYS A 12 10.99 -1.49 1.25
N ALA A 13 11.60 -0.32 1.10
CA ALA A 13 12.30 0.07 -0.11
C ALA A 13 13.44 -0.90 -0.43
N TRP A 14 14.24 -1.25 0.58
CA TRP A 14 15.33 -2.19 0.41
C TRP A 14 14.86 -3.56 -0.08
N LEU A 15 13.81 -4.12 0.55
CA LEU A 15 13.25 -5.41 0.14
C LEU A 15 12.74 -5.37 -1.30
N VAL A 16 12.01 -4.32 -1.68
CA VAL A 16 11.46 -4.16 -3.04
C VAL A 16 12.59 -4.02 -4.08
N ASP A 17 13.64 -3.27 -3.77
CA ASP A 17 14.77 -3.08 -4.67
C ASP A 17 15.61 -4.37 -4.87
N HIS A 18 15.61 -5.28 -3.89
CA HIS A 18 16.34 -6.55 -3.96
C HIS A 18 15.45 -7.74 -4.35
N ALA A 19 14.18 -7.52 -4.65
CA ALA A 19 13.29 -8.56 -5.14
C ALA A 19 13.76 -9.12 -6.49
N GLU A 20 13.80 -10.46 -6.60
CA GLU A 20 14.24 -11.18 -7.81
C GLU A 20 13.09 -11.90 -8.54
N LYS A 21 12.05 -12.34 -7.82
CA LYS A 21 10.99 -13.19 -8.36
C LYS A 21 9.60 -12.58 -8.21
N SER A 22 9.20 -12.26 -6.99
CA SER A 22 7.85 -11.80 -6.71
C SER A 22 7.78 -10.82 -5.54
N ILE A 23 6.78 -9.94 -5.60
CA ILE A 23 6.39 -9.06 -4.52
C ILE A 23 4.89 -9.19 -4.34
N GLU A 24 4.46 -9.53 -3.12
CA GLU A 24 3.07 -9.57 -2.69
C GLU A 24 2.82 -8.47 -1.67
N VAL A 25 1.83 -7.63 -1.97
CA VAL A 25 1.49 -6.45 -1.17
C VAL A 25 0.04 -6.49 -0.77
N GLN A 26 -0.23 -6.33 0.51
CA GLN A 26 -1.58 -6.12 1.04
C GLN A 26 -1.60 -4.87 1.93
N TYR A 27 -2.46 -3.90 1.63
CA TYR A 27 -2.66 -2.73 2.46
C TYR A 27 -4.13 -2.33 2.54
N PHE A 28 -4.53 -1.87 3.72
CA PHE A 28 -5.87 -1.34 3.93
C PHE A 28 -6.03 0.03 3.25
N ILE A 29 -5.03 0.92 3.41
CA ILE A 29 -4.98 2.23 2.78
C ILE A 29 -3.73 2.33 1.92
N TRP A 30 -3.91 2.83 0.68
CA TRP A 30 -2.83 3.25 -0.20
C TRP A 30 -3.15 4.64 -0.70
N SER A 31 -2.41 5.63 -0.21
CA SER A 31 -2.62 7.05 -0.55
C SER A 31 -1.90 7.43 -1.85
N THR A 32 -2.25 8.59 -2.40
CA THR A 32 -1.53 9.23 -3.52
C THR A 32 -0.67 10.40 -3.05
N ASP A 33 -0.28 10.39 -1.78
CA ASP A 33 0.69 11.29 -1.18
C ASP A 33 2.15 10.87 -1.50
N ASN A 34 3.14 11.51 -0.86
CA ASN A 34 4.54 11.27 -1.16
C ASN A 34 4.94 9.80 -0.95
N VAL A 35 4.57 9.20 0.18
CA VAL A 35 4.92 7.81 0.50
C VAL A 35 4.23 6.83 -0.44
N GLY A 36 2.94 7.03 -0.72
CA GLY A 36 2.20 6.18 -1.64
C GLY A 36 2.73 6.25 -3.09
N ILE A 37 3.14 7.43 -3.55
CA ILE A 37 3.78 7.62 -4.87
C ILE A 37 5.14 6.93 -4.90
N LEU A 38 6.01 7.15 -3.90
CA LEU A 38 7.33 6.51 -3.81
C LEU A 38 7.22 4.97 -3.80
N ALA A 39 6.26 4.44 -3.05
CA ALA A 39 5.99 3.00 -3.03
C ALA A 39 5.52 2.48 -4.40
N SER A 40 4.62 3.21 -5.07
CA SER A 40 4.16 2.85 -6.42
C SER A 40 5.29 2.86 -7.45
N GLU A 41 6.19 3.84 -7.38
CA GLU A 41 7.39 3.90 -8.23
C GLU A 41 8.36 2.74 -7.96
N ALA A 42 8.58 2.38 -6.69
CA ALA A 42 9.43 1.25 -6.34
C ALA A 42 8.88 -0.07 -6.91
N LEU A 43 7.56 -0.29 -6.79
CA LEU A 43 6.89 -1.46 -7.36
C LEU A 43 6.94 -1.46 -8.89
N LEU A 44 6.78 -0.30 -9.53
CA LEU A 44 6.91 -0.18 -11.00
C LEU A 44 8.33 -0.55 -11.45
N ARG A 45 9.36 0.00 -10.82
CA ARG A 45 10.76 -0.38 -11.10
C ARG A 45 11.02 -1.87 -10.91
N ALA A 46 10.42 -2.50 -9.88
CA ALA A 46 10.53 -3.95 -9.70
C ALA A 46 9.86 -4.71 -10.85
N ALA A 47 8.66 -4.29 -11.26
CA ALA A 47 7.96 -4.90 -12.39
C ALA A 47 8.74 -4.74 -13.72
N GLU A 48 9.39 -3.60 -13.94
CA GLU A 48 10.26 -3.34 -15.10
C GLU A 48 11.51 -4.26 -15.10
N ARG A 49 12.03 -4.63 -13.93
CA ARG A 49 13.09 -5.65 -13.78
C ARG A 49 12.61 -7.08 -14.05
N GLY A 50 11.31 -7.30 -14.25
CA GLY A 50 10.72 -8.61 -14.50
C GLY A 50 10.13 -9.30 -13.27
N VAL A 51 10.17 -8.65 -12.11
CA VAL A 51 9.57 -9.16 -10.87
C VAL A 51 8.05 -9.19 -11.00
N LYS A 52 7.40 -10.25 -10.53
CA LYS A 52 5.93 -10.35 -10.49
C LYS A 52 5.37 -9.61 -9.29
N VAL A 53 4.67 -8.52 -9.54
CA VAL A 53 4.09 -7.65 -8.51
C VAL A 53 2.59 -7.93 -8.38
N ARG A 54 2.14 -8.31 -7.19
CA ARG A 54 0.73 -8.52 -6.85
C ARG A 54 0.34 -7.60 -5.70
N VAL A 55 -0.64 -6.75 -5.93
CA VAL A 55 -1.10 -5.76 -4.96
C VAL A 55 -2.58 -5.96 -4.69
N ILE A 56 -2.94 -6.08 -3.41
CA ILE A 56 -4.33 -6.06 -2.96
C ILE A 56 -4.48 -4.87 -2.01
N VAL A 57 -5.45 -4.00 -2.29
CA VAL A 57 -5.80 -2.86 -1.44
C VAL A 57 -7.30 -2.85 -1.18
N ASP A 58 -7.73 -2.52 0.04
CA ASP A 58 -9.16 -2.50 0.38
C ASP A 58 -9.86 -1.28 -0.20
N ASP A 59 -9.32 -0.09 0.01
CA ASP A 59 -9.85 1.15 -0.54
C ASP A 59 -8.69 2.04 -0.98
N LEU A 60 -8.60 2.28 -2.26
CA LEU A 60 -7.65 3.24 -2.81
C LEU A 60 -8.19 4.65 -2.57
N LEU A 61 -7.59 5.37 -1.64
CA LEU A 61 -7.77 6.81 -1.52
C LEU A 61 -7.05 7.49 -2.68
N ILE A 62 -7.64 7.41 -3.88
CA ILE A 62 -7.12 8.09 -5.06
C ILE A 62 -7.90 9.39 -5.20
N ASP A 63 -7.33 10.50 -4.79
CA ASP A 63 -7.90 11.83 -4.99
C ASP A 63 -7.66 12.37 -6.40
N ALA A 64 -6.64 11.87 -7.08
CA ALA A 64 -6.32 12.21 -8.47
C ALA A 64 -5.73 10.99 -9.21
N PRO A 65 -5.87 10.90 -10.54
CA PRO A 65 -5.20 9.85 -11.31
C PRO A 65 -3.70 10.07 -11.29
N ASP A 66 -2.99 9.35 -10.44
CA ASP A 66 -1.53 9.31 -10.47
C ASP A 66 -1.06 8.50 -11.68
N LYS A 67 -0.17 9.12 -12.48
CA LYS A 67 0.40 8.50 -13.68
C LYS A 67 1.21 7.25 -13.35
N THR A 68 1.90 7.24 -12.21
CA THR A 68 2.73 6.11 -11.74
C THR A 68 1.86 4.92 -11.39
N LEU A 69 0.78 5.13 -10.64
CA LEU A 69 -0.16 4.06 -10.30
C LEU A 69 -0.86 3.49 -11.54
N LEU A 70 -1.21 4.35 -12.50
CA LEU A 70 -1.78 3.92 -13.78
C LEU A 70 -0.77 3.14 -14.64
N ALA A 71 0.50 3.53 -14.64
CA ALA A 71 1.57 2.81 -15.32
C ALA A 71 1.78 1.43 -14.70
N LEU A 72 1.85 1.36 -13.37
CA LEU A 72 1.94 0.10 -12.64
C LEU A 72 0.74 -0.81 -12.93
N ALA A 73 -0.49 -0.28 -12.90
CA ALA A 73 -1.71 -1.05 -13.16
C ALA A 73 -1.81 -1.60 -14.60
N LYS A 74 -1.10 -1.00 -15.54
CA LYS A 74 -1.03 -1.46 -16.95
C LYS A 74 0.18 -2.34 -17.26
N HIS A 75 1.10 -2.48 -16.31
CA HIS A 75 2.34 -3.23 -16.54
C HIS A 75 2.07 -4.74 -16.58
N PRO A 76 2.62 -5.50 -17.55
CA PRO A 76 2.33 -6.94 -17.73
C PRO A 76 2.81 -7.81 -16.56
N ASN A 77 3.74 -7.33 -15.74
CA ASN A 77 4.23 -8.01 -14.54
C ASN A 77 3.53 -7.55 -13.26
N ALA A 78 2.51 -6.68 -13.34
CA ALA A 78 1.77 -6.20 -12.18
C ALA A 78 0.29 -6.62 -12.26
N ASP A 79 -0.26 -7.07 -11.13
CA ASP A 79 -1.68 -7.38 -10.94
C ASP A 79 -2.17 -6.61 -9.69
N ILE A 80 -2.99 -5.60 -9.89
CA ILE A 80 -3.54 -4.78 -8.81
C ILE A 80 -5.02 -5.09 -8.66
N ARG A 81 -5.43 -5.48 -7.45
CA ARG A 81 -6.82 -5.80 -7.12
C ARG A 81 -7.31 -4.95 -5.97
N ILE A 82 -8.54 -4.46 -6.11
CA ILE A 82 -9.24 -3.73 -5.06
C ILE A 82 -10.16 -4.70 -4.36
N TYR A 83 -9.95 -4.90 -3.07
CA TYR A 83 -10.86 -5.66 -2.22
C TYR A 83 -12.04 -4.78 -1.81
N ASN A 84 -13.27 -5.30 -1.89
CA ASN A 84 -14.51 -4.55 -1.62
C ASN A 84 -14.64 -3.22 -2.38
N PRO A 85 -14.60 -3.19 -3.73
CA PRO A 85 -14.70 -1.95 -4.49
C PRO A 85 -16.11 -1.34 -4.36
N LYS A 86 -16.33 -0.52 -3.34
CA LYS A 86 -17.64 0.10 -3.06
C LYS A 86 -17.82 1.45 -3.75
N HIS A 87 -16.73 2.06 -4.21
CA HIS A 87 -16.76 3.38 -4.81
C HIS A 87 -16.13 3.37 -6.20
N ARG A 88 -16.76 4.09 -7.12
CA ARG A 88 -16.13 4.38 -8.41
C ARG A 88 -14.95 5.33 -8.17
N VAL A 89 -13.84 5.06 -8.81
CA VAL A 89 -12.68 5.96 -8.88
C VAL A 89 -13.15 7.37 -9.24
N GLY A 90 -12.72 8.40 -8.49
CA GLY A 90 -13.11 9.78 -8.73
C GLY A 90 -14.33 10.28 -7.95
N THR A 91 -14.82 9.55 -6.97
CA THR A 91 -15.93 10.04 -6.12
C THR A 91 -15.41 11.03 -5.07
N LEU A 92 -15.99 12.23 -5.02
CA LEU A 92 -15.64 13.30 -4.07
C LEU A 92 -15.68 12.84 -2.60
N MET A 93 -14.69 13.25 -1.80
CA MET A 93 -14.43 12.80 -0.43
C MET A 93 -15.66 12.93 0.51
N HIS A 94 -16.44 13.99 0.40
CA HIS A 94 -17.66 14.17 1.21
C HIS A 94 -18.74 13.11 0.93
N LYS A 95 -18.84 12.59 -0.30
CA LYS A 95 -19.75 11.50 -0.65
C LYS A 95 -19.27 10.16 -0.09
N ARG A 96 -17.96 9.99 0.05
CA ARG A 96 -17.34 8.81 0.69
C ARG A 96 -17.70 8.77 2.18
N ILE A 97 -17.55 9.90 2.88
CA ILE A 97 -17.87 10.01 4.31
C ILE A 97 -19.36 9.73 4.55
N TYR A 98 -20.26 10.29 3.73
CA TYR A 98 -21.68 10.02 3.83
C TYR A 98 -22.04 8.54 3.67
N ASN A 99 -21.42 7.85 2.72
CA ASN A 99 -21.64 6.43 2.48
C ASN A 99 -21.07 5.53 3.59
N VAL A 100 -19.96 5.91 4.23
CA VAL A 100 -19.40 5.21 5.40
C VAL A 100 -20.36 5.28 6.59
N VAL A 101 -20.96 6.45 6.83
CA VAL A 101 -21.91 6.67 7.94
C VAL A 101 -23.24 5.93 7.70
N THR A 102 -23.71 5.84 6.46
CA THR A 102 -25.01 5.22 6.12
C THR A 102 -24.94 3.71 5.91
N ASN A 103 -23.76 3.12 5.71
CA ASN A 103 -23.58 1.70 5.36
C ASN A 103 -22.74 0.93 6.38
N PHE A 104 -23.11 1.00 7.66
CA PHE A 104 -22.38 0.40 8.79
C PHE A 104 -22.05 -1.10 8.62
N ARG A 105 -22.92 -1.89 7.98
CA ARG A 105 -22.66 -3.31 7.71
C ARG A 105 -21.54 -3.54 6.69
N GLY A 106 -21.36 -2.62 5.76
CA GLY A 106 -20.30 -2.70 4.75
C GLY A 106 -18.93 -2.26 5.25
N VAL A 107 -18.88 -1.50 6.35
CA VAL A 107 -17.63 -1.07 6.99
C VAL A 107 -16.99 -2.22 7.80
N ASN A 108 -17.80 -3.18 8.24
CA ASN A 108 -17.38 -4.26 9.14
C ASN A 108 -16.70 -5.46 8.43
N GLN A 109 -16.56 -5.43 7.10
CA GLN A 109 -15.89 -6.48 6.30
C GLN A 109 -14.71 -5.88 5.53
N ARG A 110 -13.82 -5.16 6.22
CA ARG A 110 -12.64 -4.54 5.64
C ARG A 110 -11.42 -5.46 5.84
N MET A 111 -10.61 -5.55 4.79
CA MET A 111 -9.29 -6.17 4.88
C MET A 111 -8.36 -5.20 5.62
N HIS A 112 -7.99 -5.53 6.86
CA HIS A 112 -7.16 -4.66 7.69
C HIS A 112 -5.69 -5.10 7.75
N ASP A 113 -5.30 -6.01 6.86
CA ASP A 113 -3.96 -6.51 6.77
C ASP A 113 -3.02 -5.47 6.14
N LYS A 114 -1.79 -5.45 6.60
CA LYS A 114 -0.70 -4.63 6.10
C LYS A 114 0.53 -5.49 6.02
N THR A 115 0.82 -5.97 4.83
CA THR A 115 1.92 -6.90 4.59
C THR A 115 2.63 -6.59 3.28
N LEU A 116 3.94 -6.74 3.30
CA LEU A 116 4.81 -6.80 2.13
C LEU A 116 5.60 -8.09 2.21
N ILE A 117 5.51 -8.94 1.21
CA ILE A 117 6.28 -10.19 1.12
C ILE A 117 7.10 -10.16 -0.16
N VAL A 118 8.37 -10.50 -0.06
CA VAL A 118 9.31 -10.52 -1.19
C VAL A 118 9.87 -11.91 -1.35
N ASP A 119 9.74 -12.44 -2.57
CA ASP A 119 10.24 -13.75 -3.03
C ASP A 119 9.75 -14.95 -2.19
N GLY A 120 8.73 -14.75 -1.34
CA GLY A 120 8.27 -15.73 -0.37
C GLY A 120 9.26 -16.02 0.75
N ILE A 121 10.33 -15.23 0.89
CA ILE A 121 11.44 -15.45 1.82
C ILE A 121 11.45 -14.43 2.94
N ALA A 122 11.20 -13.17 2.62
CA ALA A 122 11.21 -12.09 3.57
C ALA A 122 9.93 -11.27 3.50
N GLY A 123 9.53 -10.67 4.61
CA GLY A 123 8.35 -9.82 4.65
C GLY A 123 8.34 -8.84 5.80
N ILE A 124 7.47 -7.86 5.66
CA ILE A 124 7.16 -6.88 6.71
C ILE A 124 5.65 -6.93 6.93
N THR A 125 5.26 -6.96 8.19
CA THR A 125 3.84 -6.86 8.60
C THR A 125 3.72 -5.99 9.85
N GLY A 126 2.60 -5.27 9.96
CA GLY A 126 2.38 -4.39 11.11
C GLY A 126 1.15 -3.52 11.03
N GLY A 127 1.24 -2.33 11.64
CA GLY A 127 0.15 -1.38 11.74
C GLY A 127 0.14 -0.30 10.66
N ARG A 128 1.27 -0.02 10.01
CA ARG A 128 1.42 1.10 9.06
C ARG A 128 0.70 0.84 7.74
N ASN A 129 -0.09 1.82 7.31
CA ASN A 129 -0.58 1.87 5.94
C ASN A 129 0.41 2.64 5.04
N MET A 130 0.16 2.64 3.72
CA MET A 130 1.01 3.32 2.76
C MET A 130 0.48 4.75 2.53
N ALA A 131 0.79 5.63 3.49
CA ALA A 131 0.41 7.04 3.49
C ALA A 131 1.32 7.86 4.42
N ASP A 132 1.50 9.15 4.13
CA ASP A 132 2.46 10.05 4.79
C ASP A 132 2.33 10.07 6.32
N GLU A 133 1.11 10.03 6.86
CA GLU A 133 0.83 10.06 8.30
C GLU A 133 1.37 8.84 9.08
N TYR A 134 1.65 7.72 8.41
CA TYR A 134 2.22 6.54 9.05
C TYR A 134 3.75 6.54 9.08
N PHE A 135 4.38 7.44 8.33
CA PHE A 135 5.83 7.53 8.18
C PHE A 135 6.42 8.86 8.68
N SER A 136 5.63 9.64 9.43
CA SER A 136 6.04 10.93 10.01
C SER A 136 6.29 12.04 8.98
N TYR A 137 5.63 11.98 7.85
CA TYR A 137 5.71 12.99 6.79
C TYR A 137 4.48 13.88 6.69
N ASP A 138 3.41 13.61 7.45
CA ASP A 138 2.24 14.48 7.50
C ASP A 138 2.51 15.71 8.40
N HIS A 139 1.99 16.88 8.01
CA HIS A 139 2.19 18.12 8.73
C HIS A 139 1.19 18.35 9.88
N ASP A 140 0.04 17.68 9.84
CA ASP A 140 -1.04 17.90 10.80
C ASP A 140 -1.04 16.85 11.91
N TYR A 141 -0.84 15.56 11.56
CA TYR A 141 -0.82 14.46 12.53
C TYR A 141 -0.06 13.26 11.99
N ASN A 142 0.53 12.48 12.90
CA ASN A 142 1.24 11.26 12.56
C ASN A 142 0.86 10.13 13.51
N PHE A 143 0.59 8.95 12.96
CA PHE A 143 0.34 7.74 13.72
C PHE A 143 1.65 7.11 14.21
N ARG A 144 1.58 6.48 15.40
CA ARG A 144 2.68 5.68 15.94
C ARG A 144 2.30 4.21 15.88
N ASP A 145 2.82 3.54 14.89
CA ASP A 145 2.66 2.11 14.70
C ASP A 145 4.01 1.40 14.73
N ARG A 146 3.97 0.07 14.83
CA ARG A 146 5.15 -0.79 14.76
C ARG A 146 4.96 -1.84 13.71
N ASP A 147 6.06 -2.19 13.05
CA ASP A 147 6.11 -3.29 12.10
C ASP A 147 7.17 -4.31 12.51
N ALA A 148 7.01 -5.52 12.03
CA ALA A 148 7.95 -6.59 12.20
C ALA A 148 8.47 -7.05 10.84
N ALA A 149 9.79 -7.07 10.69
CA ALA A 149 10.42 -7.77 9.59
C ALA A 149 10.58 -9.26 9.97
N VAL A 150 10.23 -10.14 9.05
CA VAL A 150 10.35 -11.60 9.18
C VAL A 150 11.08 -12.17 7.98
N SER A 151 11.87 -13.20 8.19
CA SER A 151 12.53 -13.94 7.11
C SER A 151 12.52 -15.44 7.41
N ASN A 152 12.37 -16.26 6.38
CA ASN A 152 12.67 -17.68 6.46
C ASN A 152 14.20 -17.86 6.46
N GLN A 153 14.71 -18.55 7.45
CA GLN A 153 16.09 -19.03 7.49
C GLN A 153 16.21 -20.32 6.71
#